data_08bfbacc0231d101a742709735ff3610
#
_entry.id   08bfbacc0231d101a742709735ff3610
#
_cell.length_a   1.000
_cell.length_b   1.000
_cell.length_c   1.000
_cell.angle_alpha   90.00
_cell.angle_beta   90.00
_cell.angle_gamma   90.00
#
_symmetry.space_group_name_H-M   'P 1'
#
loop_
_entity.id
_entity.type
_entity.pdbx_description
1 polymer ?
#
loop_
_entity_poly.entity_id
_entity_poly.type
_entity_poly.pdbx_seq_one_letter_code
_entity_poly.pdbx_strand_id
1 'polypeptide(L)'
;MAGPLTALRVRFTPDSEQTPRDTRPPGRRRARGHGRRKRTGIRRFFTWRKLVAYVLTLCALLIGAFTVLYYSIDIPRANAQAKAQSNVYKYGDGTILARTGEINREMVTLGRVPTGVQHAFVAAENKSFYKDSGVDPMGILRGLVNTATGKGTQGGSTITQQYVKNYYLSQEQTATRKIKELVISLKVDQRNSKEDILAGYLNTSYFGRVAYGIQAAARAYYDKDVDDLTVEEGAYLAALVQAPSQYDWAVASPTARRLVKRRWNYVLDNMVDMRWLDPDQRKGMRFPAPVAPEPAPGLGGQAGYLVDAARNELIASGMSEQELAAGGWTITLNVDPDKQRALEETMRQGLDGAAKGKQARADAAATQGGAVSVDPENGRILALYGGRDYTRHYLSNATRGDYQVGAVFEPVTTATAMDAKMRNERAAGGLPEVKRTAGALGMDTDGGGFDTKESVGLGLMGSSPLRMAGVYASFGHQGKRVTPSIVKSARRGDETAGPPKAVGDQAIHPTAARLITQNLVDDAAATTARAVKRPTAGKGGVSDDKRAAWFVGYTPDLVTAIALFGEDAEKRKQIPLRNAGVQRVADLWSEYTEKALRGVPATWFDRGPGPGTLPVPDQMVPERSAGSEVP
;
A
#
# COMPACT_ATOMS: atom_id res chain seq x y z
N MET A 1 -25.44 -21.57 30.79
CA MET A 1 -26.59 -21.06 31.57
C MET A 1 -27.30 -20.02 30.73
N ALA A 2 -28.52 -20.29 30.42
CA ALA A 2 -29.38 -19.51 29.54
C ALA A 2 -30.14 -18.46 30.35
N GLY A 3 -30.52 -17.37 29.71
CA GLY A 3 -31.49 -16.43 30.23
C GLY A 3 -31.86 -15.35 29.23
N PRO A 4 -33.12 -14.92 29.16
CA PRO A 4 -33.82 -14.89 27.88
C PRO A 4 -34.19 -13.49 27.38
N LEU A 5 -34.51 -13.43 26.07
CA LEU A 5 -35.16 -12.38 25.33
C LEU A 5 -36.55 -12.04 25.87
N THR A 6 -36.87 -10.75 26.02
CA THR A 6 -38.22 -10.27 26.27
C THR A 6 -38.71 -9.46 25.05
N ALA A 7 -39.69 -10.02 24.36
CA ALA A 7 -40.42 -9.38 23.28
C ALA A 7 -41.58 -8.55 23.85
N LEU A 8 -41.72 -7.29 23.43
CA LEU A 8 -42.88 -6.47 23.71
C LEU A 8 -43.87 -6.58 22.53
N ARG A 9 -45.01 -7.22 22.80
CA ARG A 9 -46.19 -7.24 21.94
C ARG A 9 -47.11 -6.11 22.42
N VAL A 10 -47.46 -5.18 21.53
CA VAL A 10 -48.59 -4.26 21.74
C VAL A 10 -49.82 -4.86 21.04
N ARG A 11 -50.86 -5.13 21.84
CA ARG A 11 -52.20 -5.51 21.39
C ARG A 11 -53.03 -4.25 21.20
N PHE A 12 -53.74 -4.14 20.11
CA PHE A 12 -54.93 -3.31 19.96
C PHE A 12 -56.17 -4.20 20.08
N THR A 13 -57.10 -3.84 20.94
CA THR A 13 -58.48 -4.32 21.00
C THR A 13 -59.45 -3.17 20.71
N PRO A 14 -60.57 -3.45 20.08
CA PRO A 14 -61.54 -2.44 19.64
C PRO A 14 -62.66 -2.28 20.69
N ASP A 15 -63.22 -1.13 20.74
CA ASP A 15 -64.51 -0.94 21.39
C ASP A 15 -65.51 -0.14 20.56
N SER A 16 -66.75 -0.51 20.70
CA SER A 16 -67.96 -0.46 19.94
C SER A 16 -68.85 0.75 20.30
N GLU A 17 -69.83 0.96 19.42
CA GLU A 17 -71.18 1.52 19.66
C GLU A 17 -71.31 3.07 19.82
N GLN A 18 -72.15 3.74 19.10
CA GLN A 18 -73.62 3.70 18.99
C GLN A 18 -74.13 4.71 17.96
N THR A 19 -75.13 4.29 17.20
CA THR A 19 -76.04 5.15 16.44
C THR A 19 -77.13 5.79 17.33
N PRO A 20 -77.77 6.91 16.90
CA PRO A 20 -79.14 6.80 16.37
C PRO A 20 -79.58 7.72 15.22
N ARG A 21 -80.41 7.19 14.49
CA ARG A 21 -81.55 7.56 13.62
C ARG A 21 -81.99 9.05 13.40
N ASP A 22 -82.14 9.31 12.11
CA ASP A 22 -83.36 9.67 11.39
C ASP A 22 -83.78 11.18 11.31
N THR A 23 -83.83 11.67 10.04
CA THR A 23 -85.03 12.21 9.39
C THR A 23 -84.72 12.73 7.99
N ARG A 24 -85.45 12.23 6.98
CA ARG A 24 -85.59 12.81 5.61
C ARG A 24 -86.62 13.94 5.59
N PRO A 25 -86.62 14.83 4.60
CA PRO A 25 -87.25 14.61 3.30
C PRO A 25 -86.61 15.37 2.06
N PRO A 26 -87.24 15.50 0.88
CA PRO A 26 -86.70 14.99 -0.36
C PRO A 26 -86.38 16.04 -1.47
N GLY A 27 -85.58 15.61 -2.44
CA GLY A 27 -85.82 16.06 -3.80
C GLY A 27 -85.02 17.23 -4.36
N ARG A 28 -84.10 16.93 -5.26
CA ARG A 28 -84.03 17.56 -6.59
C ARG A 28 -82.94 16.90 -7.46
N ARG A 29 -83.34 16.26 -8.55
CA ARG A 29 -82.47 15.78 -9.62
C ARG A 29 -81.68 16.92 -10.23
N ARG A 30 -80.36 16.82 -10.29
CA ARG A 30 -79.55 17.56 -11.25
C ARG A 30 -78.53 16.63 -11.91
N ALA A 31 -78.45 16.76 -13.25
CA ALA A 31 -77.70 15.97 -14.22
C ALA A 31 -76.21 15.87 -13.90
N ARG A 32 -75.63 14.65 -14.00
CA ARG A 32 -74.20 14.39 -13.98
C ARG A 32 -73.61 14.78 -15.32
N GLY A 33 -72.98 15.95 -15.40
CA GLY A 33 -72.02 16.26 -16.44
C GLY A 33 -70.72 15.58 -16.14
N HIS A 34 -70.27 14.65 -17.04
CA HIS A 34 -68.93 14.03 -16.98
C HIS A 34 -67.90 15.08 -17.39
N GLY A 35 -67.45 15.90 -16.47
CA GLY A 35 -66.29 16.77 -16.63
C GLY A 35 -65.02 15.94 -16.55
N ARG A 36 -64.38 15.57 -17.68
CA ARG A 36 -62.99 15.10 -17.75
C ARG A 36 -62.10 16.20 -17.19
N ARG A 37 -61.67 16.04 -15.93
CA ARG A 37 -60.61 16.88 -15.35
C ARG A 37 -59.34 16.71 -16.19
N LYS A 38 -59.02 17.72 -17.01
CA LYS A 38 -57.71 17.86 -17.66
C LYS A 38 -56.63 17.92 -16.59
N ARG A 39 -55.81 16.90 -16.46
CA ARG A 39 -54.61 16.90 -15.65
C ARG A 39 -53.65 17.96 -16.20
N THR A 40 -53.57 19.13 -15.57
CA THR A 40 -52.61 20.19 -15.89
C THR A 40 -51.42 20.08 -14.97
N GLY A 41 -50.19 20.21 -15.49
CA GLY A 41 -48.93 20.19 -14.75
C GLY A 41 -48.02 19.02 -15.07
N ILE A 42 -46.84 18.99 -14.45
CA ILE A 42 -45.76 18.02 -14.60
C ILE A 42 -46.22 16.54 -14.58
N ARG A 43 -47.32 16.24 -13.88
CA ARG A 43 -47.98 14.92 -13.85
C ARG A 43 -48.43 14.40 -15.23
N ARG A 44 -48.53 15.25 -16.25
CA ARG A 44 -48.87 14.85 -17.66
C ARG A 44 -47.70 14.12 -18.33
N PHE A 45 -46.45 14.32 -17.85
CA PHE A 45 -45.26 13.67 -18.35
C PHE A 45 -44.98 12.33 -17.65
N PHE A 46 -45.56 12.06 -16.48
CA PHE A 46 -45.32 10.87 -15.65
C PHE A 46 -46.51 9.89 -15.68
N THR A 47 -47.10 9.62 -16.86
CA THR A 47 -48.02 8.50 -17.00
C THR A 47 -47.24 7.21 -17.26
N TRP A 48 -47.67 6.08 -16.67
CA TRP A 48 -47.00 4.77 -16.83
C TRP A 48 -46.65 4.46 -18.30
N ARG A 49 -47.56 4.71 -19.24
CA ARG A 49 -47.30 4.51 -20.68
C ARG A 49 -46.16 5.40 -21.20
N LYS A 50 -46.06 6.64 -20.76
CA LYS A 50 -44.98 7.54 -21.19
C LYS A 50 -43.66 7.18 -20.51
N LEU A 51 -43.70 6.74 -19.25
CA LEU A 51 -42.53 6.28 -18.54
C LEU A 51 -41.92 5.04 -19.20
N VAL A 52 -42.77 4.08 -19.62
CA VAL A 52 -42.36 2.94 -20.43
C VAL A 52 -41.81 3.38 -21.79
N ALA A 53 -42.47 4.34 -22.47
CA ALA A 53 -41.97 4.89 -23.73
C ALA A 53 -40.61 5.57 -23.57
N TYR A 54 -40.39 6.35 -22.51
CA TYR A 54 -39.08 6.97 -22.23
C TYR A 54 -37.99 5.93 -21.94
N VAL A 55 -38.31 4.89 -21.17
CA VAL A 55 -37.37 3.77 -20.92
C VAL A 55 -37.05 3.05 -22.26
N LEU A 56 -38.05 2.74 -23.08
CA LEU A 56 -37.80 2.08 -24.36
C LEU A 56 -36.98 2.96 -25.33
N THR A 57 -37.28 4.27 -25.38
CA THR A 57 -36.48 5.22 -26.18
C THR A 57 -35.05 5.31 -25.67
N LEU A 58 -34.86 5.40 -24.37
CA LEU A 58 -33.52 5.40 -23.77
C LEU A 58 -32.77 4.09 -24.08
N CYS A 59 -33.44 2.95 -23.95
CA CYS A 59 -32.85 1.66 -24.32
C CYS A 59 -32.49 1.61 -25.82
N ALA A 60 -33.35 2.09 -26.70
CA ALA A 60 -33.07 2.14 -28.14
C ALA A 60 -31.87 3.05 -28.47
N LEU A 61 -31.77 4.21 -27.81
CA LEU A 61 -30.64 5.12 -27.97
C LEU A 61 -29.34 4.48 -27.45
N LEU A 62 -29.38 3.81 -26.30
CA LEU A 62 -28.22 3.11 -25.74
C LEU A 62 -27.76 1.94 -26.62
N ILE A 63 -28.71 1.17 -27.17
CA ILE A 63 -28.42 0.08 -28.13
C ILE A 63 -27.81 0.67 -29.40
N GLY A 64 -28.39 1.74 -29.95
CA GLY A 64 -27.85 2.43 -31.14
C GLY A 64 -26.42 2.94 -30.89
N ALA A 65 -26.19 3.64 -29.78
CA ALA A 65 -24.87 4.13 -29.42
C ALA A 65 -23.86 2.97 -29.22
N PHE A 66 -24.27 1.90 -28.55
CA PHE A 66 -23.44 0.71 -28.40
C PHE A 66 -23.12 0.05 -29.74
N THR A 67 -24.08 -0.05 -30.65
CA THR A 67 -23.90 -0.61 -32.00
C THR A 67 -22.87 0.19 -32.79
N VAL A 68 -22.95 1.54 -32.75
CA VAL A 68 -21.97 2.41 -33.39
C VAL A 68 -20.57 2.18 -32.77
N LEU A 69 -20.45 2.15 -31.45
CA LEU A 69 -19.20 1.86 -30.76
C LEU A 69 -18.66 0.47 -31.13
N TYR A 70 -19.52 -0.53 -31.18
CA TYR A 70 -19.13 -1.90 -31.52
C TYR A 70 -18.49 -1.97 -32.91
N TYR A 71 -19.08 -1.31 -33.94
CA TYR A 71 -18.50 -1.31 -35.28
C TYR A 71 -17.30 -0.37 -35.46
N SER A 72 -17.21 0.67 -34.67
CA SER A 72 -16.10 1.65 -34.73
C SER A 72 -14.80 1.19 -34.07
N ILE A 73 -14.85 0.23 -33.16
CA ILE A 73 -13.68 -0.24 -32.40
C ILE A 73 -13.18 -1.56 -32.98
N ASP A 74 -12.08 -1.58 -33.67
CA ASP A 74 -11.42 -2.81 -34.14
C ASP A 74 -10.58 -3.47 -33.05
N ILE A 75 -10.37 -4.80 -33.17
CA ILE A 75 -9.41 -5.52 -32.33
C ILE A 75 -8.02 -5.08 -32.79
N PRO A 76 -7.25 -4.40 -31.91
CA PRO A 76 -5.91 -3.98 -32.29
C PRO A 76 -5.02 -5.21 -32.53
N ARG A 77 -3.94 -5.03 -33.30
CA ARG A 77 -2.87 -6.03 -33.33
C ARG A 77 -2.30 -6.20 -31.94
N ALA A 78 -1.81 -7.42 -31.61
CA ALA A 78 -1.17 -7.68 -30.33
C ALA A 78 -0.24 -6.54 -29.96
N ASN A 79 -0.38 -6.03 -28.77
CA ASN A 79 0.31 -4.81 -28.33
C ASN A 79 1.83 -4.97 -28.54
N ALA A 80 2.45 -4.07 -29.30
CA ALA A 80 3.90 -4.05 -29.51
C ALA A 80 4.67 -3.84 -28.18
N GLN A 81 4.00 -3.39 -27.12
CA GLN A 81 4.53 -3.39 -25.75
C GLN A 81 4.70 -4.80 -25.16
N ALA A 82 4.17 -5.83 -25.84
CA ALA A 82 4.58 -7.22 -25.62
C ALA A 82 6.05 -7.49 -26.03
N LYS A 83 6.70 -6.54 -26.74
CA LYS A 83 8.17 -6.49 -26.87
C LYS A 83 8.68 -5.73 -25.65
N ALA A 84 9.00 -6.48 -24.60
CA ALA A 84 9.50 -5.97 -23.36
C ALA A 84 10.65 -5.00 -23.56
N GLN A 85 10.42 -3.73 -23.28
CA GLN A 85 11.50 -2.76 -23.10
C GLN A 85 11.92 -2.81 -21.64
N SER A 86 13.23 -2.84 -21.40
CA SER A 86 13.78 -2.78 -20.05
C SER A 86 13.42 -1.45 -19.39
N ASN A 87 13.08 -1.48 -18.11
CA ASN A 87 13.07 -0.28 -17.28
C ASN A 87 14.50 0.12 -16.96
N VAL A 88 14.81 1.40 -17.06
CA VAL A 88 16.12 1.96 -16.75
C VAL A 88 16.02 2.75 -15.45
N TYR A 89 16.72 2.31 -14.42
CA TYR A 89 16.83 3.01 -13.15
C TYR A 89 18.10 3.84 -13.14
N LYS A 90 18.00 5.10 -12.71
CA LYS A 90 19.11 6.07 -12.66
C LYS A 90 19.23 6.66 -11.27
N TYR A 91 20.45 7.00 -10.87
CA TYR A 91 20.72 7.85 -9.71
C TYR A 91 20.22 9.27 -9.91
N GLY A 92 20.26 10.09 -8.87
CA GLY A 92 19.84 11.49 -8.88
C GLY A 92 20.61 12.38 -9.85
N ASP A 93 21.86 12.03 -10.15
CA ASP A 93 22.74 12.66 -11.13
C ASP A 93 22.51 12.18 -12.58
N GLY A 94 21.65 11.19 -12.79
CA GLY A 94 21.32 10.63 -14.10
C GLY A 94 22.19 9.43 -14.54
N THR A 95 23.19 9.04 -13.76
CA THR A 95 23.97 7.81 -14.03
C THR A 95 23.11 6.57 -13.88
N ILE A 96 23.39 5.52 -14.68
CA ILE A 96 22.57 4.31 -14.68
C ILE A 96 22.91 3.46 -13.45
N LEU A 97 21.88 3.15 -12.65
CA LEU A 97 21.95 2.22 -11.52
C LEU A 97 21.74 0.77 -11.98
N ALA A 98 20.64 0.52 -12.70
CA ALA A 98 20.26 -0.82 -13.12
C ALA A 98 19.34 -0.77 -14.36
N ARG A 99 19.24 -1.92 -15.03
CA ARG A 99 18.21 -2.17 -16.05
C ARG A 99 17.45 -3.43 -15.62
N THR A 100 16.11 -3.35 -15.68
CA THR A 100 15.26 -4.48 -15.35
C THR A 100 14.30 -4.72 -16.50
N GLY A 101 13.94 -5.96 -16.79
CA GLY A 101 12.91 -6.24 -17.79
C GLY A 101 13.32 -7.17 -18.92
N GLU A 102 14.19 -8.12 -18.72
CA GLU A 102 14.13 -9.34 -19.52
C GLU A 102 12.89 -10.10 -19.04
N ILE A 103 11.83 -10.05 -19.85
CA ILE A 103 10.60 -10.78 -19.58
C ILE A 103 10.90 -12.25 -19.78
N ASN A 104 10.93 -13.01 -18.69
CA ASN A 104 10.86 -14.45 -18.76
C ASN A 104 9.43 -14.85 -19.14
N ARG A 105 9.18 -14.92 -20.45
CA ARG A 105 7.89 -15.30 -21.03
C ARG A 105 8.07 -16.59 -21.80
N GLU A 106 7.69 -17.68 -21.19
CA GLU A 106 7.57 -18.97 -21.87
C GLU A 106 6.08 -19.25 -22.08
N MET A 107 5.63 -19.17 -23.32
CA MET A 107 4.23 -19.45 -23.66
C MET A 107 4.01 -20.95 -23.74
N VAL A 108 2.97 -21.43 -23.07
CA VAL A 108 2.59 -22.84 -23.06
C VAL A 108 1.19 -23.04 -23.64
N THR A 109 0.96 -24.19 -24.26
CA THR A 109 -0.40 -24.58 -24.69
C THR A 109 -1.25 -24.91 -23.46
N LEU A 110 -2.57 -24.72 -23.53
CA LEU A 110 -3.47 -25.00 -22.40
C LEU A 110 -3.39 -26.47 -21.96
N GLY A 111 -3.15 -27.39 -22.90
CA GLY A 111 -3.03 -28.81 -22.59
C GLY A 111 -1.85 -29.18 -21.68
N ARG A 112 -0.83 -28.30 -21.55
CA ARG A 112 0.26 -28.46 -20.57
C ARG A 112 -0.14 -28.04 -19.16
N VAL A 113 -1.16 -27.23 -19.01
CA VAL A 113 -1.62 -26.77 -17.70
C VAL A 113 -2.56 -27.82 -17.12
N PRO A 114 -2.31 -28.43 -15.94
CA PRO A 114 -3.22 -29.40 -15.35
C PRO A 114 -4.65 -28.87 -15.22
N THR A 115 -5.65 -29.67 -15.56
CA THR A 115 -7.07 -29.25 -15.56
C THR A 115 -7.51 -28.67 -14.22
N GLY A 116 -7.05 -29.25 -13.10
CA GLY A 116 -7.33 -28.72 -11.77
C GLY A 116 -6.78 -27.32 -11.54
N VAL A 117 -5.60 -27.02 -12.13
CA VAL A 117 -5.00 -25.67 -12.09
C VAL A 117 -5.82 -24.70 -12.95
N GLN A 118 -6.23 -25.08 -14.17
CA GLN A 118 -7.11 -24.28 -15.01
C GLN A 118 -8.40 -23.90 -14.27
N HIS A 119 -9.03 -24.88 -13.62
CA HIS A 119 -10.24 -24.70 -12.83
C HIS A 119 -10.04 -23.75 -11.64
N ALA A 120 -8.86 -23.77 -11.00
CA ALA A 120 -8.56 -22.85 -9.90
C ALA A 120 -8.59 -21.38 -10.35
N PHE A 121 -8.06 -21.06 -11.53
CA PHE A 121 -8.12 -19.69 -12.08
C PHE A 121 -9.55 -19.28 -12.43
N VAL A 122 -10.32 -20.15 -13.04
CA VAL A 122 -11.73 -19.88 -13.37
C VAL A 122 -12.56 -19.70 -12.08
N ALA A 123 -12.33 -20.53 -11.07
CA ALA A 123 -13.00 -20.43 -9.77
C ALA A 123 -12.62 -19.17 -8.99
N ALA A 124 -11.38 -18.67 -9.17
CA ALA A 124 -10.88 -17.46 -8.53
C ALA A 124 -11.48 -16.19 -9.12
N GLU A 125 -11.54 -16.10 -10.47
CA GLU A 125 -11.74 -14.87 -11.19
C GLU A 125 -13.10 -14.76 -11.88
N ASN A 126 -13.63 -15.87 -12.42
CA ASN A 126 -14.83 -15.81 -13.27
C ASN A 126 -15.58 -17.14 -13.29
N LYS A 127 -16.40 -17.41 -12.29
CA LYS A 127 -17.19 -18.67 -12.19
C LYS A 127 -18.08 -18.95 -13.42
N SER A 128 -18.53 -17.91 -14.11
CA SER A 128 -19.39 -18.03 -15.30
C SER A 128 -18.63 -18.16 -16.61
N PHE A 129 -17.29 -18.18 -16.59
CA PHE A 129 -16.41 -18.08 -17.77
C PHE A 129 -16.84 -18.91 -18.97
N TYR A 130 -17.12 -20.19 -18.75
CA TYR A 130 -17.54 -21.11 -19.83
C TYR A 130 -18.97 -20.84 -20.36
N LYS A 131 -19.73 -19.94 -19.70
CA LYS A 131 -21.15 -19.66 -20.05
C LYS A 131 -21.37 -18.21 -20.44
N ASP A 132 -20.47 -17.29 -20.05
CA ASP A 132 -20.61 -15.86 -20.39
C ASP A 132 -20.13 -15.56 -21.82
N SER A 133 -20.49 -14.38 -22.32
CA SER A 133 -20.14 -13.90 -23.65
C SER A 133 -18.97 -12.90 -23.61
N GLY A 134 -17.98 -13.17 -22.80
CA GLY A 134 -16.80 -12.31 -22.65
C GLY A 134 -16.97 -11.15 -21.67
N VAL A 135 -18.20 -10.86 -21.25
CA VAL A 135 -18.56 -9.88 -20.22
C VAL A 135 -19.60 -10.46 -19.27
N ASP A 136 -19.60 -10.04 -18.01
CA ASP A 136 -20.63 -10.38 -17.02
C ASP A 136 -21.48 -9.13 -16.71
N PRO A 137 -22.65 -8.93 -17.39
CA PRO A 137 -23.50 -7.78 -17.14
C PRO A 137 -24.01 -7.70 -15.68
N MET A 138 -24.26 -8.87 -15.06
CA MET A 138 -24.72 -8.93 -13.68
C MET A 138 -23.59 -8.60 -12.69
N GLY A 139 -22.36 -9.00 -13.01
CA GLY A 139 -21.16 -8.61 -12.27
C GLY A 139 -20.90 -7.11 -12.35
N ILE A 140 -21.07 -6.51 -13.53
CA ILE A 140 -20.96 -5.06 -13.71
C ILE A 140 -22.03 -4.33 -12.88
N LEU A 141 -23.28 -4.78 -12.93
CA LEU A 141 -24.38 -4.19 -12.15
C LEU A 141 -24.11 -4.32 -10.62
N ARG A 142 -23.66 -5.48 -10.14
CA ARG A 142 -23.29 -5.68 -8.75
C ARG A 142 -22.14 -4.75 -8.34
N GLY A 143 -21.12 -4.60 -9.19
CA GLY A 143 -20.00 -3.69 -8.96
C GLY A 143 -20.44 -2.24 -8.81
N LEU A 144 -21.34 -1.77 -9.68
CA LEU A 144 -21.94 -0.43 -9.62
C LEU A 144 -22.73 -0.22 -8.32
N VAL A 145 -23.57 -1.17 -7.92
CA VAL A 145 -24.36 -1.10 -6.69
C VAL A 145 -23.45 -1.11 -5.46
N ASN A 146 -22.44 -1.96 -5.42
CA ASN A 146 -21.49 -2.02 -4.30
C ASN A 146 -20.67 -0.73 -4.17
N THR A 147 -20.24 -0.14 -5.29
CA THR A 147 -19.55 1.15 -5.31
C THR A 147 -20.46 2.27 -4.81
N ALA A 148 -21.71 2.32 -5.27
CA ALA A 148 -22.69 3.32 -4.84
C ALA A 148 -23.11 3.18 -3.38
N THR A 149 -23.05 1.95 -2.81
CA THR A 149 -23.40 1.67 -1.41
C THR A 149 -22.20 1.65 -0.46
N GLY A 150 -20.99 2.01 -0.92
CA GLY A 150 -19.78 2.06 -0.08
C GLY A 150 -19.26 0.69 0.39
N LYS A 151 -19.74 -0.43 -0.18
CA LYS A 151 -19.33 -1.80 0.21
C LYS A 151 -18.00 -2.27 -0.43
N GLY A 152 -17.24 -1.34 -1.02
CA GLY A 152 -15.95 -1.62 -1.66
C GLY A 152 -16.09 -2.08 -3.12
N THR A 153 -15.01 -1.91 -3.89
CA THR A 153 -14.93 -2.36 -5.28
C THR A 153 -14.68 -3.85 -5.32
N GLN A 154 -15.73 -4.64 -5.50
CA GLN A 154 -15.58 -6.06 -5.82
C GLN A 154 -15.21 -6.18 -7.31
N GLY A 155 -14.13 -6.91 -7.62
CA GLY A 155 -13.65 -7.11 -8.99
C GLY A 155 -14.74 -7.76 -9.86
N GLY A 156 -15.23 -7.02 -10.85
CA GLY A 156 -16.26 -7.47 -11.77
C GLY A 156 -15.75 -7.70 -13.20
N SER A 157 -14.42 -7.78 -13.41
CA SER A 157 -13.84 -8.04 -14.73
C SER A 157 -13.74 -9.55 -14.99
N THR A 158 -14.21 -9.98 -16.17
CA THR A 158 -14.12 -11.39 -16.61
C THR A 158 -12.70 -11.76 -17.01
N ILE A 159 -12.41 -13.06 -17.12
CA ILE A 159 -11.14 -13.58 -17.66
C ILE A 159 -10.88 -13.02 -19.06
N THR A 160 -11.91 -12.97 -19.92
CA THR A 160 -11.80 -12.39 -21.28
C THR A 160 -11.40 -10.92 -21.23
N GLN A 161 -11.98 -10.12 -20.32
CA GLN A 161 -11.61 -8.71 -20.16
C GLN A 161 -10.19 -8.55 -19.65
N GLN A 162 -9.75 -9.40 -18.73
CA GLN A 162 -8.36 -9.39 -18.23
C GLN A 162 -7.37 -9.78 -19.33
N TYR A 163 -7.67 -10.79 -20.13
CA TYR A 163 -6.87 -11.17 -21.31
C TYR A 163 -6.77 -10.03 -22.32
N VAL A 164 -7.91 -9.42 -22.67
CA VAL A 164 -7.95 -8.27 -23.61
C VAL A 164 -7.13 -7.10 -23.08
N LYS A 165 -7.26 -6.78 -21.80
CA LYS A 165 -6.46 -5.74 -21.14
C LYS A 165 -4.95 -6.06 -21.25
N ASN A 166 -4.54 -7.28 -20.94
CA ASN A 166 -3.14 -7.67 -20.86
C ASN A 166 -2.48 -7.80 -22.23
N TYR A 167 -3.24 -8.20 -23.25
CA TYR A 167 -2.69 -8.57 -24.55
C TYR A 167 -2.90 -7.52 -25.65
N TYR A 168 -4.04 -6.80 -25.64
CA TYR A 168 -4.42 -5.91 -26.73
C TYR A 168 -4.39 -4.42 -26.38
N LEU A 169 -4.48 -4.04 -25.09
CA LEU A 169 -4.68 -2.65 -24.69
C LEU A 169 -3.46 -2.06 -23.97
N SER A 170 -3.34 -0.71 -24.03
CA SER A 170 -2.40 0.03 -23.20
C SER A 170 -2.85 -0.01 -21.72
N GLN A 171 -1.90 0.17 -20.80
CA GLN A 171 -2.15 0.06 -19.35
C GLN A 171 -2.80 1.31 -18.73
N GLU A 172 -3.15 2.33 -19.54
CA GLU A 172 -3.80 3.54 -19.05
C GLU A 172 -5.14 3.26 -18.36
N GLN A 173 -5.41 3.93 -17.25
CA GLN A 173 -6.66 3.77 -16.50
C GLN A 173 -7.68 4.85 -16.87
N THR A 174 -8.17 4.84 -18.10
CA THR A 174 -9.18 5.79 -18.59
C THR A 174 -10.55 5.14 -18.80
N ALA A 175 -11.62 5.94 -18.68
CA ALA A 175 -12.97 5.47 -18.96
C ALA A 175 -13.10 5.00 -20.43
N THR A 176 -12.44 5.70 -21.37
CA THR A 176 -12.39 5.34 -22.78
C THR A 176 -11.76 3.97 -23.00
N ARG A 177 -10.65 3.69 -22.29
CA ARG A 177 -10.03 2.36 -22.34
C ARG A 177 -10.98 1.28 -21.82
N LYS A 178 -11.73 1.54 -20.74
CA LYS A 178 -12.68 0.55 -20.18
C LYS A 178 -13.82 0.24 -21.15
N ILE A 179 -14.28 1.21 -21.92
CA ILE A 179 -15.26 0.99 -22.99
C ILE A 179 -14.66 0.15 -24.13
N LYS A 180 -13.43 0.47 -24.57
CA LYS A 180 -12.72 -0.33 -25.58
C LYS A 180 -12.51 -1.77 -25.10
N GLU A 181 -12.08 -1.97 -23.86
CA GLU A 181 -11.93 -3.28 -23.23
C GLU A 181 -13.22 -4.11 -23.33
N LEU A 182 -14.36 -3.51 -22.98
CA LEU A 182 -15.66 -4.18 -23.01
C LEU A 182 -16.03 -4.60 -24.44
N VAL A 183 -15.92 -3.70 -25.43
CA VAL A 183 -16.26 -4.00 -26.83
C VAL A 183 -15.32 -5.04 -27.43
N ILE A 184 -14.01 -4.92 -27.17
CA ILE A 184 -13.01 -5.88 -27.69
C ILE A 184 -13.21 -7.24 -27.03
N SER A 185 -13.57 -7.31 -25.74
CA SER A 185 -13.84 -8.58 -25.05
C SER A 185 -15.02 -9.35 -25.66
N LEU A 186 -16.09 -8.64 -26.05
CA LEU A 186 -17.20 -9.25 -26.78
C LEU A 186 -16.75 -9.81 -28.14
N LYS A 187 -15.92 -9.06 -28.87
CA LYS A 187 -15.42 -9.48 -30.19
C LYS A 187 -14.44 -10.66 -30.08
N VAL A 188 -13.58 -10.65 -29.05
CA VAL A 188 -12.61 -11.73 -28.80
C VAL A 188 -13.34 -13.00 -28.42
N ASP A 189 -14.34 -12.92 -27.57
CA ASP A 189 -15.14 -14.08 -27.15
C ASP A 189 -15.95 -14.71 -28.32
N GLN A 190 -16.38 -13.88 -29.28
CA GLN A 190 -17.05 -14.38 -30.50
C GLN A 190 -16.11 -15.04 -31.51
N ARG A 191 -14.82 -14.69 -31.47
CA ARG A 191 -13.84 -15.15 -32.49
C ARG A 191 -12.95 -16.30 -32.02
N ASN A 192 -12.77 -16.44 -30.70
CA ASN A 192 -11.85 -17.38 -30.10
C ASN A 192 -12.60 -18.38 -29.20
N SER A 193 -12.10 -19.57 -29.09
CA SER A 193 -12.65 -20.55 -28.13
C SER A 193 -12.37 -20.14 -26.68
N LYS A 194 -13.13 -20.68 -25.73
CA LYS A 194 -12.89 -20.44 -24.31
C LYS A 194 -11.51 -20.96 -23.88
N GLU A 195 -11.06 -22.03 -24.50
CA GLU A 195 -9.75 -22.62 -24.32
C GLU A 195 -8.64 -21.67 -24.77
N ASP A 196 -8.78 -21.04 -25.94
CA ASP A 196 -7.80 -20.05 -26.44
C ASP A 196 -7.74 -18.80 -25.56
N ILE A 197 -8.91 -18.33 -25.09
CA ILE A 197 -8.99 -17.19 -24.19
C ILE A 197 -8.35 -17.50 -22.85
N LEU A 198 -8.59 -18.67 -22.28
CA LEU A 198 -7.97 -19.11 -21.02
C LEU A 198 -6.46 -19.27 -21.16
N ALA A 199 -6.01 -19.90 -22.26
CA ALA A 199 -4.58 -20.00 -22.58
C ALA A 199 -3.93 -18.61 -22.70
N GLY A 200 -4.56 -17.70 -23.42
CA GLY A 200 -4.12 -16.32 -23.56
C GLY A 200 -4.05 -15.59 -22.22
N TYR A 201 -5.05 -15.73 -21.36
CA TYR A 201 -5.08 -15.17 -20.01
C TYR A 201 -3.93 -15.71 -19.14
N LEU A 202 -3.76 -17.04 -19.08
CA LEU A 202 -2.74 -17.69 -18.27
C LEU A 202 -1.32 -17.31 -18.73
N ASN A 203 -1.10 -17.18 -20.05
CA ASN A 203 0.20 -16.80 -20.62
C ASN A 203 0.53 -15.31 -20.52
N THR A 204 -0.47 -14.44 -20.27
CA THR A 204 -0.27 -12.98 -20.26
C THR A 204 -0.43 -12.35 -18.89
N SER A 205 -0.91 -13.09 -17.89
CA SER A 205 -1.06 -12.62 -16.53
C SER A 205 0.28 -12.43 -15.84
N TYR A 206 0.38 -11.38 -15.03
CA TYR A 206 1.53 -11.12 -14.17
C TYR A 206 1.31 -11.74 -12.79
N PHE A 207 2.31 -12.48 -12.31
CA PHE A 207 2.25 -13.24 -11.07
C PHE A 207 3.15 -12.69 -9.95
N GLY A 208 3.85 -11.58 -10.17
CA GLY A 208 4.92 -11.15 -9.28
C GLY A 208 6.26 -11.78 -9.66
N ARG A 209 7.35 -11.46 -8.92
CA ARG A 209 8.70 -12.01 -9.16
C ARG A 209 9.18 -11.92 -10.62
N VAL A 210 8.74 -10.88 -11.33
CA VAL A 210 8.99 -10.70 -12.79
C VAL A 210 8.45 -11.87 -13.65
N ALA A 211 7.56 -12.71 -13.11
CA ALA A 211 6.97 -13.84 -13.79
C ALA A 211 5.74 -13.44 -14.60
N TYR A 212 5.85 -13.49 -15.94
CA TYR A 212 4.76 -13.32 -16.88
C TYR A 212 4.36 -14.66 -17.47
N GLY A 213 3.10 -15.03 -17.31
CA GLY A 213 2.57 -16.32 -17.70
C GLY A 213 2.78 -17.40 -16.64
N ILE A 214 1.92 -18.40 -16.75
CA ILE A 214 1.83 -19.47 -15.74
C ILE A 214 3.07 -20.36 -15.66
N GLN A 215 3.78 -20.58 -16.77
CA GLN A 215 5.02 -21.35 -16.78
C GLN A 215 6.12 -20.64 -15.99
N ALA A 216 6.30 -19.34 -16.25
CA ALA A 216 7.26 -18.53 -15.48
C ALA A 216 6.89 -18.45 -13.99
N ALA A 217 5.58 -18.40 -13.69
CA ALA A 217 5.09 -18.43 -12.32
C ALA A 217 5.37 -19.77 -11.63
N ALA A 218 5.15 -20.91 -12.31
CA ALA A 218 5.44 -22.24 -11.79
C ALA A 218 6.91 -22.36 -11.38
N ARG A 219 7.82 -21.89 -12.22
CA ARG A 219 9.27 -21.86 -11.91
C ARG A 219 9.60 -20.90 -10.77
N ALA A 220 9.09 -19.66 -10.82
CA ALA A 220 9.43 -18.63 -9.82
C ALA A 220 8.91 -18.94 -8.41
N TYR A 221 7.82 -19.69 -8.29
CA TYR A 221 7.17 -19.97 -7.00
C TYR A 221 7.40 -21.38 -6.48
N TYR A 222 7.62 -22.35 -7.37
CA TYR A 222 7.70 -23.78 -7.00
C TYR A 222 8.88 -24.52 -7.59
N ASP A 223 9.71 -23.84 -8.42
CA ASP A 223 10.83 -24.46 -9.12
C ASP A 223 10.41 -25.69 -9.94
N LYS A 224 9.23 -25.59 -10.60
CA LYS A 224 8.59 -26.66 -11.37
C LYS A 224 8.20 -26.19 -12.75
N ASP A 225 8.05 -27.12 -13.67
CA ASP A 225 7.32 -26.87 -14.91
C ASP A 225 5.79 -26.83 -14.60
N VAL A 226 5.06 -26.15 -15.47
CA VAL A 226 3.60 -25.97 -15.31
C VAL A 226 2.84 -27.27 -15.25
N ASP A 227 3.34 -28.32 -15.95
CA ASP A 227 2.75 -29.65 -16.01
C ASP A 227 2.74 -30.35 -14.63
N ASP A 228 3.69 -29.98 -13.74
CA ASP A 228 3.90 -30.58 -12.42
C ASP A 228 3.20 -29.80 -11.28
N LEU A 229 2.42 -28.76 -11.62
CA LEU A 229 1.69 -27.98 -10.62
C LEU A 229 0.55 -28.82 -10.01
N THR A 230 0.48 -28.86 -8.69
CA THR A 230 -0.66 -29.41 -7.97
C THR A 230 -1.85 -28.44 -7.96
N VAL A 231 -3.04 -28.91 -7.57
CA VAL A 231 -4.24 -28.09 -7.43
C VAL A 231 -4.05 -27.00 -6.38
N GLU A 232 -3.39 -27.34 -5.26
CA GLU A 232 -3.08 -26.41 -4.17
C GLU A 232 -2.16 -25.28 -4.65
N GLU A 233 -1.13 -25.60 -5.41
CA GLU A 233 -0.19 -24.64 -6.00
C GLU A 233 -0.87 -23.76 -7.03
N GLY A 234 -1.70 -24.34 -7.91
CA GLY A 234 -2.52 -23.61 -8.86
C GLY A 234 -3.51 -22.65 -8.19
N ALA A 235 -4.14 -23.08 -7.10
CA ALA A 235 -5.05 -22.23 -6.31
C ALA A 235 -4.31 -21.06 -5.63
N TYR A 236 -3.06 -21.26 -5.21
CA TYR A 236 -2.24 -20.15 -4.70
C TYR A 236 -1.86 -19.16 -5.82
N LEU A 237 -1.41 -19.67 -6.96
CA LEU A 237 -1.10 -18.80 -8.11
C LEU A 237 -2.35 -18.03 -8.57
N ALA A 238 -3.52 -18.65 -8.58
CA ALA A 238 -4.80 -17.97 -8.88
C ALA A 238 -5.16 -16.91 -7.83
N ALA A 239 -4.90 -17.17 -6.55
CA ALA A 239 -5.10 -16.19 -5.49
C ALA A 239 -4.13 -15.00 -5.61
N LEU A 240 -2.92 -15.24 -6.08
CA LEU A 240 -1.83 -14.28 -6.22
C LEU A 240 -2.10 -13.19 -7.25
N VAL A 241 -2.73 -13.54 -8.40
CA VAL A 241 -2.98 -12.61 -9.53
C VAL A 241 -3.73 -11.34 -9.11
N GLN A 242 -4.51 -11.39 -8.05
CA GLN A 242 -5.25 -10.20 -7.56
C GLN A 242 -4.32 -9.09 -7.06
N ALA A 243 -3.22 -9.43 -6.39
CA ALA A 243 -2.27 -8.50 -5.81
C ALA A 243 -0.88 -9.17 -5.68
N PRO A 244 -0.16 -9.42 -6.79
CA PRO A 244 0.98 -10.31 -6.82
C PRO A 244 2.08 -9.96 -5.81
N SER A 245 2.51 -8.70 -5.74
CA SER A 245 3.57 -8.28 -4.81
C SER A 245 3.13 -8.30 -3.35
N GLN A 246 1.85 -8.01 -3.06
CA GLN A 246 1.34 -8.02 -1.68
C GLN A 246 1.10 -9.44 -1.17
N TYR A 247 0.74 -10.35 -2.06
CA TYR A 247 0.35 -11.73 -1.74
C TYR A 247 1.48 -12.74 -1.88
N ASP A 248 2.66 -12.31 -2.33
CA ASP A 248 3.84 -13.19 -2.32
C ASP A 248 4.19 -13.59 -0.89
N TRP A 249 3.90 -14.86 -0.56
CA TRP A 249 4.02 -15.40 0.79
C TRP A 249 5.38 -15.16 1.45
N ALA A 250 6.43 -15.15 0.66
CA ALA A 250 7.80 -15.01 1.16
C ALA A 250 8.06 -13.62 1.76
N VAL A 251 7.48 -12.57 1.16
CA VAL A 251 7.69 -11.16 1.54
C VAL A 251 6.45 -10.50 2.17
N ALA A 252 5.28 -11.19 2.13
CA ALA A 252 4.02 -10.65 2.61
C ALA A 252 4.05 -10.38 4.12
N SER A 253 3.45 -9.26 4.52
CA SER A 253 3.18 -8.95 5.93
C SER A 253 2.27 -9.99 6.57
N PRO A 254 2.23 -10.12 7.91
CA PRO A 254 1.32 -11.05 8.59
C PRO A 254 -0.14 -10.86 8.19
N THR A 255 -0.57 -9.63 7.96
CA THR A 255 -1.92 -9.32 7.47
C THR A 255 -2.13 -9.80 6.03
N ALA A 256 -1.18 -9.53 5.14
CA ALA A 256 -1.25 -9.98 3.75
C ALA A 256 -1.21 -11.52 3.65
N ARG A 257 -0.43 -12.20 4.49
CA ARG A 257 -0.45 -13.68 4.60
C ARG A 257 -1.82 -14.23 5.01
N ARG A 258 -2.51 -13.56 5.93
CA ARG A 258 -3.89 -13.95 6.29
C ARG A 258 -4.86 -13.72 5.12
N LEU A 259 -4.69 -12.64 4.38
CA LEU A 259 -5.54 -12.31 3.22
C LEU A 259 -5.36 -13.31 2.09
N VAL A 260 -4.13 -13.59 1.68
CA VAL A 260 -3.87 -14.56 0.60
C VAL A 260 -4.31 -15.97 0.99
N LYS A 261 -4.12 -16.38 2.26
CA LYS A 261 -4.61 -17.67 2.73
C LYS A 261 -6.14 -17.76 2.71
N ARG A 262 -6.83 -16.68 3.05
CA ARG A 262 -8.31 -16.62 2.91
C ARG A 262 -8.73 -16.72 1.43
N ARG A 263 -8.02 -16.02 0.53
CA ARG A 263 -8.32 -16.09 -0.90
C ARG A 263 -8.00 -17.46 -1.48
N TRP A 264 -6.94 -18.12 -1.07
CA TRP A 264 -6.62 -19.49 -1.43
C TRP A 264 -7.75 -20.47 -1.01
N ASN A 265 -8.23 -20.36 0.23
CA ASN A 265 -9.38 -21.13 0.67
C ASN A 265 -10.63 -20.84 -0.19
N TYR A 266 -10.91 -19.54 -0.46
CA TYR A 266 -12.01 -19.13 -1.32
C TYR A 266 -11.96 -19.78 -2.72
N VAL A 267 -10.77 -19.88 -3.32
CA VAL A 267 -10.60 -20.54 -4.62
C VAL A 267 -10.98 -22.02 -4.54
N LEU A 268 -10.43 -22.74 -3.58
CA LEU A 268 -10.70 -24.17 -3.41
C LEU A 268 -12.16 -24.46 -3.03
N ASP A 269 -12.75 -23.64 -2.18
CA ASP A 269 -14.16 -23.78 -1.78
C ASP A 269 -15.07 -23.52 -3.01
N ASN A 270 -14.74 -22.56 -3.87
CA ASN A 270 -15.44 -22.35 -5.14
C ASN A 270 -15.29 -23.54 -6.10
N MET A 271 -14.13 -24.20 -6.14
CA MET A 271 -13.94 -25.41 -6.94
C MET A 271 -14.82 -26.56 -6.45
N VAL A 272 -15.03 -26.69 -5.14
CA VAL A 272 -15.98 -27.64 -4.56
C VAL A 272 -17.42 -27.29 -4.96
N ASP A 273 -17.83 -26.02 -4.83
CA ASP A 273 -19.16 -25.54 -5.24
C ASP A 273 -19.45 -25.83 -6.73
N MET A 274 -18.42 -25.71 -7.57
CA MET A 274 -18.49 -25.98 -9.01
C MET A 274 -18.32 -27.47 -9.36
N ARG A 275 -18.16 -28.33 -8.38
CA ARG A 275 -17.95 -29.79 -8.55
C ARG A 275 -16.68 -30.15 -9.35
N TRP A 276 -15.65 -29.30 -9.26
CA TRP A 276 -14.34 -29.52 -9.87
C TRP A 276 -13.32 -30.08 -8.86
N LEU A 277 -13.66 -30.05 -7.58
CA LEU A 277 -12.86 -30.60 -6.50
C LEU A 277 -13.78 -31.41 -5.56
N ASP A 278 -13.33 -32.60 -5.18
CA ASP A 278 -14.03 -33.41 -4.23
C ASP A 278 -13.96 -32.81 -2.81
N PRO A 279 -15.09 -32.77 -2.05
CA PRO A 279 -15.11 -32.22 -0.69
C PRO A 279 -14.17 -32.93 0.29
N ASP A 280 -13.90 -34.21 0.12
CA ASP A 280 -13.03 -34.96 1.03
C ASP A 280 -11.55 -34.70 0.68
N GLN A 281 -11.21 -34.60 -0.60
CA GLN A 281 -9.89 -34.12 -1.05
C GLN A 281 -9.62 -32.71 -0.51
N ARG A 282 -10.62 -31.82 -0.56
CA ARG A 282 -10.50 -30.43 -0.05
C ARG A 282 -10.13 -30.37 1.44
N LYS A 283 -10.68 -31.27 2.27
CA LYS A 283 -10.37 -31.33 3.72
C LYS A 283 -8.89 -31.64 3.99
N GLY A 284 -8.26 -32.43 3.12
CA GLY A 284 -6.85 -32.82 3.24
C GLY A 284 -5.85 -31.78 2.73
N MET A 285 -6.30 -30.77 1.97
CA MET A 285 -5.42 -29.79 1.34
C MET A 285 -4.79 -28.84 2.34
N ARG A 286 -3.51 -28.59 2.15
CA ARG A 286 -2.71 -27.65 2.95
C ARG A 286 -2.18 -26.52 2.08
N PHE A 287 -2.01 -25.35 2.68
CA PHE A 287 -1.47 -24.21 1.97
C PHE A 287 -0.03 -24.50 1.49
N PRO A 288 0.23 -24.42 0.16
CA PRO A 288 1.52 -24.75 -0.42
C PRO A 288 2.45 -23.51 -0.30
N ALA A 289 3.32 -23.51 0.69
CA ALA A 289 4.29 -22.41 0.82
C ALA A 289 5.25 -22.40 -0.37
N PRO A 290 5.37 -21.27 -1.11
CA PRO A 290 6.28 -21.19 -2.25
C PRO A 290 7.75 -21.18 -1.81
N VAL A 291 8.65 -21.52 -2.75
CA VAL A 291 10.10 -21.36 -2.57
C VAL A 291 10.47 -19.89 -2.36
N ALA A 292 11.65 -19.67 -1.80
CA ALA A 292 12.19 -18.32 -1.70
C ALA A 292 12.37 -17.70 -3.10
N PRO A 293 12.05 -16.40 -3.30
CA PRO A 293 12.24 -15.77 -4.59
C PRO A 293 13.72 -15.73 -4.98
N GLU A 294 14.01 -16.03 -6.22
CA GLU A 294 15.32 -15.77 -6.80
C GLU A 294 15.37 -14.34 -7.34
N PRO A 295 16.45 -13.60 -7.08
CA PRO A 295 16.59 -12.24 -7.60
C PRO A 295 16.74 -12.23 -9.12
N ALA A 296 16.13 -11.26 -9.78
CA ALA A 296 16.33 -11.06 -11.21
C ALA A 296 17.81 -10.80 -11.54
N PRO A 297 18.35 -11.34 -12.64
CA PRO A 297 19.73 -11.10 -13.07
C PRO A 297 20.05 -9.60 -13.14
N GLY A 298 21.24 -9.19 -12.69
CA GLY A 298 21.72 -7.80 -12.74
C GLY A 298 21.31 -6.91 -11.56
N LEU A 299 20.56 -7.44 -10.56
CA LEU A 299 20.18 -6.71 -9.36
C LEU A 299 21.02 -7.08 -8.12
N GLY A 300 22.28 -7.45 -8.31
CA GLY A 300 23.20 -7.74 -7.19
C GLY A 300 23.49 -6.52 -6.30
N GLY A 301 24.01 -6.80 -5.10
CA GLY A 301 24.40 -5.77 -4.14
C GLY A 301 23.24 -4.88 -3.68
N GLN A 302 23.46 -3.55 -3.64
CA GLN A 302 22.43 -2.58 -3.22
C GLN A 302 21.45 -2.21 -4.35
N ALA A 303 21.84 -2.41 -5.61
CA ALA A 303 20.99 -2.04 -6.75
C ALA A 303 19.59 -2.67 -6.67
N GLY A 304 19.50 -3.95 -6.29
CA GLY A 304 18.22 -4.63 -6.12
C GLY A 304 17.33 -4.01 -5.06
N TYR A 305 17.87 -3.59 -3.92
CA TYR A 305 17.10 -2.92 -2.86
C TYR A 305 16.59 -1.54 -3.29
N LEU A 306 17.40 -0.78 -4.02
CA LEU A 306 17.01 0.54 -4.54
C LEU A 306 15.90 0.42 -5.59
N VAL A 307 16.03 -0.54 -6.49
CA VAL A 307 15.03 -0.84 -7.52
C VAL A 307 13.72 -1.32 -6.88
N ASP A 308 13.79 -2.21 -5.89
CA ASP A 308 12.61 -2.71 -5.19
C ASP A 308 11.89 -1.60 -4.41
N ALA A 309 12.63 -0.73 -3.71
CA ALA A 309 12.07 0.42 -3.02
C ALA A 309 11.37 1.38 -3.98
N ALA A 310 12.00 1.70 -5.13
CA ALA A 310 11.40 2.57 -6.15
C ALA A 310 10.15 1.97 -6.77
N ARG A 311 10.17 0.67 -7.04
CA ARG A 311 9.02 -0.06 -7.57
C ARG A 311 7.84 -0.02 -6.60
N ASN A 312 8.09 -0.32 -5.33
CA ASN A 312 7.05 -0.31 -4.29
C ASN A 312 6.45 1.09 -4.11
N GLU A 313 7.26 2.14 -4.18
CA GLU A 313 6.79 3.53 -4.11
C GLU A 313 5.91 3.89 -5.31
N LEU A 314 6.30 3.54 -6.54
CA LEU A 314 5.49 3.80 -7.74
C LEU A 314 4.14 3.06 -7.69
N ILE A 315 4.13 1.82 -7.20
CA ILE A 315 2.89 1.06 -7.01
C ILE A 315 2.00 1.71 -5.94
N ALA A 316 2.58 2.11 -4.82
CA ALA A 316 1.86 2.82 -3.76
C ALA A 316 1.31 4.18 -4.22
N SER A 317 1.95 4.80 -5.22
CA SER A 317 1.52 6.05 -5.86
C SER A 317 0.44 5.86 -6.94
N GLY A 318 -0.03 4.63 -7.16
CA GLY A 318 -1.14 4.32 -8.09
C GLY A 318 -0.73 3.71 -9.43
N MET A 319 0.56 3.53 -9.71
CA MET A 319 1.01 2.78 -10.88
C MET A 319 0.68 1.29 -10.69
N SER A 320 0.10 0.65 -11.68
CA SER A 320 -0.15 -0.79 -11.58
C SER A 320 1.16 -1.58 -11.74
N GLU A 321 1.28 -2.72 -11.04
CA GLU A 321 2.43 -3.61 -11.22
C GLU A 321 2.60 -4.06 -12.67
N GLN A 322 1.50 -4.29 -13.36
CA GLN A 322 1.48 -4.69 -14.78
C GLN A 322 2.02 -3.58 -15.68
N GLU A 323 1.71 -2.32 -15.37
CA GLU A 323 2.19 -1.16 -16.10
C GLU A 323 3.69 -0.96 -15.95
N LEU A 324 4.19 -1.06 -14.72
CA LEU A 324 5.62 -0.99 -14.44
C LEU A 324 6.39 -2.17 -15.07
N ALA A 325 5.78 -3.33 -15.03
CA ALA A 325 6.36 -4.55 -15.56
C ALA A 325 6.30 -4.64 -17.11
N ALA A 326 5.37 -3.91 -17.76
CA ALA A 326 5.37 -3.75 -19.21
C ALA A 326 6.65 -3.07 -19.73
N GLY A 327 7.39 -2.37 -18.87
CA GLY A 327 8.70 -1.82 -19.16
C GLY A 327 8.69 -0.50 -19.93
N GLY A 328 9.86 -0.09 -20.37
CA GLY A 328 10.08 1.16 -21.12
C GLY A 328 10.17 2.41 -20.26
N TRP A 329 10.10 2.29 -18.93
CA TRP A 329 10.22 3.41 -18.01
C TRP A 329 11.69 3.81 -17.79
N THR A 330 11.96 5.10 -17.82
CA THR A 330 13.16 5.70 -17.25
C THR A 330 12.80 6.26 -15.89
N ILE A 331 13.27 5.60 -14.83
CA ILE A 331 12.99 5.91 -13.43
C ILE A 331 14.24 6.54 -12.84
N THR A 332 14.17 7.82 -12.50
CA THR A 332 15.26 8.53 -11.83
C THR A 332 14.98 8.56 -10.33
N LEU A 333 15.96 8.16 -9.55
CA LEU A 333 15.89 8.16 -8.09
C LEU A 333 16.38 9.49 -7.51
N ASN A 334 16.03 9.76 -6.27
CA ASN A 334 16.59 10.85 -5.49
C ASN A 334 17.99 10.52 -4.92
N VAL A 335 18.41 9.26 -5.03
CA VAL A 335 19.63 8.73 -4.43
C VAL A 335 20.86 9.43 -4.99
N ASP A 336 21.67 9.96 -4.07
CA ASP A 336 22.97 10.55 -4.34
C ASP A 336 24.04 9.44 -4.37
N PRO A 337 24.76 9.23 -5.47
CA PRO A 337 25.69 8.10 -5.58
C PRO A 337 26.87 8.18 -4.59
N ASP A 338 27.30 9.38 -4.18
CA ASP A 338 28.39 9.52 -3.22
C ASP A 338 27.95 9.18 -1.81
N LYS A 339 26.76 9.68 -1.41
CA LYS A 339 26.16 9.32 -0.11
C LYS A 339 25.79 7.84 -0.05
N GLN A 340 25.32 7.28 -1.17
CA GLN A 340 25.03 5.84 -1.28
C GLN A 340 26.30 5.02 -1.03
N ARG A 341 27.40 5.34 -1.73
CA ARG A 341 28.70 4.64 -1.53
C ARG A 341 29.21 4.79 -0.11
N ALA A 342 29.11 5.99 0.48
CA ALA A 342 29.51 6.23 1.87
C ALA A 342 28.70 5.36 2.85
N LEU A 343 27.39 5.21 2.63
CA LEU A 343 26.51 4.37 3.45
C LEU A 343 26.87 2.89 3.31
N GLU A 344 27.02 2.42 2.09
CA GLU A 344 27.41 1.03 1.79
C GLU A 344 28.74 0.65 2.45
N GLU A 345 29.75 1.51 2.31
CA GLU A 345 31.06 1.31 2.90
C GLU A 345 30.98 1.25 4.43
N THR A 346 30.31 2.22 5.05
CA THR A 346 30.16 2.28 6.51
C THR A 346 29.42 1.06 7.04
N MET A 347 28.30 0.69 6.43
CA MET A 347 27.52 -0.49 6.82
C MET A 347 28.32 -1.79 6.63
N ARG A 348 29.04 -1.95 5.50
CA ARG A 348 29.86 -3.12 5.25
C ARG A 348 30.99 -3.25 6.26
N GLN A 349 31.72 -2.17 6.52
CA GLN A 349 32.80 -2.16 7.54
C GLN A 349 32.24 -2.46 8.92
N GLY A 350 31.12 -1.88 9.29
CA GLY A 350 30.47 -2.09 10.57
C GLY A 350 29.94 -3.51 10.76
N LEU A 351 29.43 -4.14 9.71
CA LEU A 351 28.89 -5.50 9.81
C LEU A 351 29.98 -6.58 9.75
N ASP A 352 31.06 -6.36 8.99
CA ASP A 352 32.08 -7.39 8.67
C ASP A 352 33.44 -7.12 9.32
N GLY A 353 33.78 -5.86 9.61
CA GLY A 353 35.14 -5.40 9.88
C GLY A 353 35.77 -5.78 11.23
N ALA A 354 35.01 -6.23 12.23
CA ALA A 354 35.53 -6.49 13.58
C ALA A 354 35.58 -7.97 13.98
N ALA A 355 35.24 -8.89 13.10
CA ALA A 355 35.01 -10.30 13.44
C ALA A 355 36.33 -11.12 13.45
N LYS A 356 37.06 -11.12 14.59
CA LYS A 356 38.21 -12.02 14.81
C LYS A 356 37.76 -13.29 15.58
N GLY A 357 38.01 -14.47 14.97
CA GLY A 357 37.63 -15.76 15.54
C GLY A 357 36.32 -16.33 15.01
N LYS A 358 36.10 -17.65 15.22
CA LYS A 358 34.97 -18.38 14.65
C LYS A 358 33.61 -17.88 15.16
N GLN A 359 33.51 -17.62 16.48
CA GLN A 359 32.28 -17.14 17.10
C GLN A 359 31.92 -15.72 16.62
N ALA A 360 32.89 -14.81 16.59
CA ALA A 360 32.65 -13.44 16.11
C ALA A 360 32.21 -13.38 14.65
N ARG A 361 32.73 -14.27 13.80
CA ARG A 361 32.28 -14.42 12.40
C ARG A 361 30.86 -14.97 12.31
N ALA A 362 30.48 -15.93 13.17
CA ALA A 362 29.13 -16.46 13.23
C ALA A 362 28.13 -15.37 13.68
N ASP A 363 28.49 -14.60 14.72
CA ASP A 363 27.65 -13.49 15.20
C ASP A 363 27.52 -12.37 14.15
N ALA A 364 28.59 -12.07 13.41
CA ALA A 364 28.56 -11.12 12.30
C ALA A 364 27.66 -11.62 11.14
N ALA A 365 27.72 -12.90 10.81
CA ALA A 365 26.85 -13.50 9.78
C ALA A 365 25.38 -13.48 10.18
N ALA A 366 25.07 -13.64 11.47
CA ALA A 366 23.73 -13.57 12.03
C ALA A 366 23.21 -12.13 12.24
N THR A 367 24.07 -11.12 12.05
CA THR A 367 23.67 -9.71 12.14
C THR A 367 23.34 -9.15 10.77
N GLN A 368 22.10 -8.69 10.61
CA GLN A 368 21.65 -7.95 9.43
C GLN A 368 21.64 -6.46 9.72
N GLY A 369 21.69 -5.62 8.68
CA GLY A 369 21.63 -4.17 8.83
C GLY A 369 20.69 -3.53 7.82
N GLY A 370 20.00 -2.48 8.25
CA GLY A 370 19.18 -1.63 7.40
C GLY A 370 19.44 -0.17 7.72
N ALA A 371 19.52 0.67 6.70
CA ALA A 371 19.70 2.11 6.90
C ALA A 371 19.03 2.93 5.80
N VAL A 372 18.54 4.13 6.18
CA VAL A 372 17.97 5.10 5.26
C VAL A 372 18.42 6.49 5.64
N SER A 373 18.85 7.25 4.65
CA SER A 373 19.26 8.65 4.79
C SER A 373 18.35 9.55 3.96
N VAL A 374 17.80 10.60 4.60
CA VAL A 374 16.75 11.45 4.06
C VAL A 374 17.13 12.92 4.20
N ASP A 375 16.83 13.71 3.19
CA ASP A 375 16.85 15.17 3.26
C ASP A 375 15.62 15.64 4.07
N PRO A 376 15.81 16.29 5.24
CA PRO A 376 14.70 16.67 6.11
C PRO A 376 13.81 17.77 5.51
N GLU A 377 14.30 18.56 4.57
CA GLU A 377 13.56 19.67 3.98
C GLU A 377 12.49 19.19 3.00
N ASN A 378 12.81 18.18 2.21
CA ASN A 378 11.97 17.74 1.08
C ASN A 378 11.66 16.24 1.05
N GLY A 379 12.11 15.46 2.03
CA GLY A 379 11.84 14.03 2.15
C GLY A 379 12.55 13.13 1.14
N ARG A 380 13.51 13.64 0.36
CA ARG A 380 14.25 12.83 -0.61
C ARG A 380 15.12 11.78 0.08
N ILE A 381 15.01 10.53 -0.33
CA ILE A 381 15.92 9.47 0.10
C ILE A 381 17.24 9.64 -0.64
N LEU A 382 18.27 10.04 0.07
CA LEU A 382 19.60 10.29 -0.49
C LEU A 382 20.46 9.04 -0.53
N ALA A 383 20.24 8.09 0.39
CA ALA A 383 20.89 6.79 0.42
C ALA A 383 20.02 5.75 1.14
N LEU A 384 20.14 4.47 0.72
CA LEU A 384 19.42 3.37 1.33
C LEU A 384 20.32 2.12 1.31
N TYR A 385 20.41 1.43 2.46
CA TYR A 385 21.09 0.15 2.60
C TYR A 385 20.10 -0.92 3.06
N GLY A 386 19.79 -1.86 2.17
CA GLY A 386 18.78 -2.90 2.43
C GLY A 386 19.32 -4.21 3.02
N GLY A 387 20.64 -4.39 3.01
CA GLY A 387 21.31 -5.61 3.45
C GLY A 387 22.64 -5.79 2.74
N ARG A 388 23.35 -6.89 2.98
CA ARG A 388 24.66 -7.14 2.35
C ARG A 388 24.60 -7.32 0.84
N ASP A 389 23.63 -8.10 0.38
CA ASP A 389 23.44 -8.40 -1.04
C ASP A 389 22.00 -8.83 -1.30
N TYR A 390 21.32 -8.14 -2.20
CA TYR A 390 19.94 -8.42 -2.58
C TYR A 390 19.75 -9.85 -3.10
N THR A 391 20.74 -10.40 -3.81
CA THR A 391 20.67 -11.76 -4.35
C THR A 391 20.70 -12.86 -3.30
N ARG A 392 21.23 -12.55 -2.11
CA ARG A 392 21.27 -13.48 -0.97
C ARG A 392 20.19 -13.25 0.06
N HIS A 393 19.76 -12.00 0.19
CA HIS A 393 18.75 -11.58 1.15
C HIS A 393 17.86 -10.50 0.52
N TYR A 394 16.88 -10.93 -0.26
CA TYR A 394 16.01 -10.04 -1.03
C TYR A 394 15.06 -9.18 -0.16
N LEU A 395 14.83 -9.57 1.10
CA LEU A 395 14.03 -8.78 2.04
C LEU A 395 14.83 -7.57 2.52
N SER A 396 14.44 -6.38 2.06
CA SER A 396 15.13 -5.15 2.45
C SER A 396 14.95 -4.85 3.93
N ASN A 397 16.06 -4.82 4.67
CA ASN A 397 16.09 -4.41 6.08
C ASN A 397 15.84 -2.91 6.25
N ALA A 398 15.93 -2.11 5.19
CA ALA A 398 15.60 -0.69 5.22
C ALA A 398 14.09 -0.43 5.25
N THR A 399 13.28 -1.36 4.70
CA THR A 399 11.83 -1.20 4.52
C THR A 399 10.98 -2.20 5.30
N ARG A 400 11.56 -3.31 5.77
CA ARG A 400 10.83 -4.28 6.61
C ARG A 400 10.43 -3.68 7.95
N GLY A 401 9.22 -3.99 8.42
CA GLY A 401 8.65 -3.38 9.63
C GLY A 401 8.30 -4.39 10.73
N ASP A 402 8.95 -5.56 10.76
CA ASP A 402 8.64 -6.66 11.67
C ASP A 402 9.52 -6.72 12.92
N TYR A 403 10.46 -5.78 13.08
CA TYR A 403 11.28 -5.64 14.28
C TYR A 403 10.80 -4.50 15.18
N GLN A 404 10.81 -4.74 16.47
CA GLN A 404 10.45 -3.74 17.47
C GLN A 404 11.43 -2.57 17.49
N VAL A 405 10.90 -1.36 17.67
CA VAL A 405 11.70 -0.14 17.64
C VAL A 405 12.35 0.22 18.99
N GLY A 406 11.82 -0.26 20.11
CA GLY A 406 12.31 0.06 21.43
C GLY A 406 12.26 1.56 21.75
N ALA A 407 13.26 2.05 22.48
CA ALA A 407 13.31 3.43 22.99
C ALA A 407 13.35 4.52 21.89
N VAL A 408 13.63 4.20 20.61
CA VAL A 408 13.53 5.21 19.53
C VAL A 408 12.09 5.64 19.26
N PHE A 409 11.09 5.00 19.90
CA PHE A 409 9.70 5.44 19.88
C PHE A 409 9.36 6.50 20.96
N GLU A 410 10.14 6.63 22.03
CA GLU A 410 9.87 7.58 23.11
C GLU A 410 9.63 9.02 22.64
N PRO A 411 10.35 9.57 21.62
CA PRO A 411 10.09 10.91 21.13
C PRO A 411 8.66 11.10 20.58
N VAL A 412 8.01 10.02 20.08
CA VAL A 412 6.62 10.10 19.61
C VAL A 412 5.65 10.22 20.80
N THR A 413 5.86 9.49 21.87
CA THR A 413 5.05 9.60 23.10
C THR A 413 5.21 10.96 23.75
N THR A 414 6.44 11.46 23.82
CA THR A 414 6.77 12.79 24.35
C THR A 414 6.15 13.88 23.47
N ALA A 415 6.24 13.75 22.15
CA ALA A 415 5.61 14.66 21.19
C ALA A 415 4.09 14.72 21.38
N THR A 416 3.44 13.57 21.61
CA THR A 416 2.00 13.51 21.86
C THR A 416 1.61 14.32 23.09
N ALA A 417 2.33 14.15 24.20
CA ALA A 417 2.06 14.88 25.44
C ALA A 417 2.31 16.39 25.29
N MET A 418 3.38 16.78 24.58
CA MET A 418 3.69 18.19 24.33
C MET A 418 2.68 18.85 23.39
N ASP A 419 2.29 18.15 22.31
CA ASP A 419 1.31 18.64 21.34
C ASP A 419 -0.06 18.87 21.99
N ALA A 420 -0.54 17.92 22.79
CA ALA A 420 -1.78 18.06 23.54
C ALA A 420 -1.75 19.26 24.51
N LYS A 421 -0.61 19.48 25.18
CA LYS A 421 -0.41 20.65 26.05
C LYS A 421 -0.47 21.97 25.27
N MET A 422 0.13 22.03 24.08
CA MET A 422 0.10 23.22 23.23
C MET A 422 -1.30 23.52 22.67
N ARG A 423 -2.12 22.50 22.48
CA ARG A 423 -3.50 22.62 22.02
C ARG A 423 -4.52 22.85 23.15
N ASN A 424 -4.08 22.95 24.42
CA ASN A 424 -4.93 23.02 25.60
C ASN A 424 -5.94 21.85 25.73
N GLU A 425 -5.58 20.66 25.23
CA GLU A 425 -6.40 19.46 25.33
C GLU A 425 -6.24 18.82 26.72
N ARG A 426 -7.39 18.51 27.40
CA ARG A 426 -7.41 17.96 28.77
C ARG A 426 -6.89 16.52 28.88
N ALA A 427 -6.90 15.76 27.81
CA ALA A 427 -6.46 14.37 27.76
C ALA A 427 -5.07 14.26 27.11
N ALA A 428 -4.03 14.59 27.87
CA ALA A 428 -2.66 14.49 27.36
C ALA A 428 -2.10 13.06 27.58
N GLY A 429 -1.82 12.33 26.52
CA GLY A 429 -0.97 11.12 26.57
C GLY A 429 -1.68 9.77 26.76
N GLY A 430 -2.97 9.67 26.41
CA GLY A 430 -3.64 8.38 26.31
C GLY A 430 -3.19 7.55 25.13
N LEU A 431 -3.44 6.25 25.17
CA LEU A 431 -3.10 5.31 24.08
C LEU A 431 -3.69 5.72 22.70
N PRO A 432 -4.95 6.17 22.61
CA PRO A 432 -5.53 6.63 21.34
C PRO A 432 -4.79 7.84 20.75
N GLU A 433 -4.37 8.78 21.60
CA GLU A 433 -3.63 9.98 21.19
C GLU A 433 -2.25 9.64 20.67
N VAL A 434 -1.51 8.74 21.35
CA VAL A 434 -0.20 8.27 20.89
C VAL A 434 -0.35 7.55 19.53
N LYS A 435 -1.35 6.70 19.39
CA LYS A 435 -1.64 6.00 18.14
C LYS A 435 -1.96 7.00 17.01
N ARG A 436 -2.79 8.02 17.28
CA ARG A 436 -3.12 9.09 16.33
C ARG A 436 -1.87 9.87 15.92
N THR A 437 -1.03 10.29 16.88
CA THR A 437 0.20 11.04 16.61
C THR A 437 1.20 10.20 15.80
N ALA A 438 1.38 8.93 16.16
CA ALA A 438 2.24 8.01 15.41
C ALA A 438 1.77 7.87 13.94
N GLY A 439 0.47 7.70 13.72
CA GLY A 439 -0.13 7.66 12.38
C GLY A 439 0.02 8.98 11.61
N ALA A 440 -0.18 10.13 12.27
CA ALA A 440 0.01 11.44 11.66
C ALA A 440 1.47 11.66 11.25
N LEU A 441 2.44 11.14 11.99
CA LEU A 441 3.86 11.16 11.67
C LEU A 441 4.27 10.10 10.63
N GLY A 442 3.35 9.23 10.19
CA GLY A 442 3.58 8.25 9.10
C GLY A 442 3.90 6.83 9.53
N MET A 443 3.72 6.48 10.80
CA MET A 443 3.84 5.09 11.26
C MET A 443 2.61 4.26 10.88
N ASP A 444 2.84 2.95 10.72
CA ASP A 444 1.76 1.97 10.59
C ASP A 444 1.22 1.66 11.99
N THR A 445 -0.03 2.02 12.23
CA THR A 445 -0.66 1.83 13.54
C THR A 445 -1.62 0.64 13.58
N ASP A 446 -1.77 -0.09 12.48
CA ASP A 446 -2.62 -1.29 12.41
C ASP A 446 -1.88 -2.57 12.81
N GLY A 447 -0.55 -2.49 12.96
CA GLY A 447 0.29 -3.55 13.50
C GLY A 447 0.15 -3.68 15.03
N GLY A 448 0.66 -4.79 15.59
CA GLY A 448 0.74 -4.99 17.05
C GLY A 448 1.67 -3.98 17.72
N GLY A 449 1.58 -3.88 19.07
CA GLY A 449 2.42 -2.99 19.89
C GLY A 449 1.76 -1.66 20.25
N PHE A 450 0.57 -1.37 19.70
CA PHE A 450 -0.26 -0.23 20.10
C PHE A 450 -1.46 -0.62 20.98
N ASP A 451 -1.44 -1.82 21.58
CA ASP A 451 -2.60 -2.39 22.25
C ASP A 451 -2.70 -1.98 23.73
N THR A 452 -1.55 -1.72 24.37
CA THR A 452 -1.47 -1.32 25.78
C THR A 452 -0.50 -0.16 25.99
N LYS A 453 -0.64 0.55 27.12
CA LYS A 453 0.31 1.61 27.52
C LYS A 453 1.71 1.06 27.73
N GLU A 454 1.83 -0.14 28.26
CA GLU A 454 3.09 -0.84 28.48
C GLU A 454 3.77 -1.17 27.15
N SER A 455 3.03 -1.74 26.19
CA SER A 455 3.56 -2.01 24.85
C SER A 455 4.10 -0.76 24.17
N VAL A 456 3.38 0.37 24.30
CA VAL A 456 3.80 1.67 23.76
C VAL A 456 5.02 2.20 24.51
N GLY A 457 5.06 2.09 25.82
CA GLY A 457 6.19 2.53 26.66
C GLY A 457 7.48 1.76 26.37
N LEU A 458 7.38 0.48 26.07
CA LEU A 458 8.51 -0.40 25.71
C LEU A 458 8.89 -0.32 24.21
N GLY A 459 8.09 0.36 23.38
CA GLY A 459 8.34 0.43 21.92
C GLY A 459 8.19 -0.92 21.23
N LEU A 460 7.17 -1.72 21.61
CA LEU A 460 6.97 -3.08 21.08
C LEU A 460 6.41 -3.09 19.65
N MET A 461 5.99 -1.94 19.10
CA MET A 461 5.54 -1.86 17.72
C MET A 461 6.67 -2.11 16.74
N GLY A 462 6.37 -2.79 15.64
CA GLY A 462 7.28 -2.97 14.53
C GLY A 462 7.37 -1.72 13.65
N SER A 463 8.57 -1.37 13.20
CA SER A 463 8.77 -0.33 12.19
C SER A 463 10.03 -0.58 11.37
N SER A 464 10.26 0.26 10.36
CA SER A 464 11.41 0.16 9.46
C SER A 464 12.30 1.41 9.57
N PRO A 465 13.61 1.31 9.24
CA PRO A 465 14.47 2.48 9.11
C PRO A 465 13.87 3.57 8.23
N LEU A 466 13.22 3.21 7.13
CA LEU A 466 12.53 4.13 6.23
C LEU A 466 11.46 4.96 6.96
N ARG A 467 10.57 4.30 7.71
CA ARG A 467 9.49 4.97 8.44
C ARG A 467 10.02 5.83 9.57
N MET A 468 10.98 5.30 10.35
CA MET A 468 11.58 6.05 11.45
C MET A 468 12.36 7.27 10.96
N ALA A 469 13.04 7.20 9.81
CA ALA A 469 13.65 8.36 9.19
C ALA A 469 12.61 9.45 8.84
N GLY A 470 11.43 9.08 8.36
CA GLY A 470 10.32 10.01 8.09
C GLY A 470 9.77 10.66 9.36
N VAL A 471 9.60 9.87 10.44
CA VAL A 471 9.15 10.39 11.74
C VAL A 471 10.13 11.45 12.29
N TYR A 472 11.43 11.15 12.28
CA TYR A 472 12.44 12.07 12.79
C TYR A 472 12.67 13.27 11.84
N ALA A 473 12.52 13.08 10.53
CA ALA A 473 12.50 14.19 9.57
C ALA A 473 11.33 15.15 9.86
N SER A 474 10.18 14.63 10.28
CA SER A 474 9.03 15.45 10.66
C SER A 474 9.32 16.31 11.90
N PHE A 475 10.07 15.81 12.88
CA PHE A 475 10.55 16.62 14.01
C PHE A 475 11.47 17.74 13.53
N GLY A 476 12.47 17.42 12.69
CA GLY A 476 13.38 18.40 12.09
C GLY A 476 12.69 19.41 11.19
N HIS A 477 11.56 19.05 10.58
CA HIS A 477 10.75 19.91 9.70
C HIS A 477 9.58 20.59 10.45
N GLN A 478 9.80 21.07 11.65
CA GLN A 478 8.84 21.83 12.46
C GLN A 478 7.49 21.10 12.67
N GLY A 479 7.51 19.76 12.71
CA GLY A 479 6.33 18.95 12.97
C GLY A 479 5.40 18.73 11.77
N LYS A 480 5.77 19.17 10.57
CA LYS A 480 5.08 18.78 9.33
C LYS A 480 5.44 17.35 8.98
N ARG A 481 4.46 16.57 8.55
CA ARG A 481 4.71 15.19 8.12
C ARG A 481 5.69 15.16 6.95
N VAL A 482 6.78 14.44 7.08
CA VAL A 482 7.72 14.15 6.00
C VAL A 482 7.58 12.67 5.61
N THR A 483 7.23 12.42 4.35
CA THR A 483 7.16 11.06 3.79
C THR A 483 8.39 10.85 2.91
N PRO A 484 9.32 9.98 3.31
CA PRO A 484 10.50 9.70 2.51
C PRO A 484 10.14 9.15 1.14
N SER A 485 10.77 9.68 0.09
CA SER A 485 10.55 9.29 -1.31
C SER A 485 11.87 8.99 -2.01
N ILE A 486 11.96 7.81 -2.64
CA ILE A 486 13.13 7.41 -3.41
C ILE A 486 13.01 7.81 -4.88
N VAL A 487 11.80 7.94 -5.41
CA VAL A 487 11.56 8.28 -6.81
C VAL A 487 11.60 9.80 -7.01
N LYS A 488 12.45 10.27 -7.91
CA LYS A 488 12.48 11.66 -8.38
C LYS A 488 11.49 11.86 -9.54
N SER A 489 11.48 10.94 -10.49
CA SER A 489 10.58 10.94 -11.64
C SER A 489 10.55 9.58 -12.32
N ALA A 490 9.43 9.23 -12.93
CA ALA A 490 9.31 8.09 -13.84
C ALA A 490 8.68 8.58 -15.16
N ARG A 491 9.30 8.25 -16.30
CA ARG A 491 8.87 8.69 -17.63
C ARG A 491 8.89 7.54 -18.62
N ARG A 492 7.88 7.50 -19.50
CA ARG A 492 7.78 6.55 -20.64
C ARG A 492 7.20 7.30 -21.84
N GLY A 493 8.05 7.72 -22.79
CA GLY A 493 7.64 8.65 -23.85
C GLY A 493 7.09 9.94 -23.24
N ASP A 494 5.86 10.31 -23.55
CA ASP A 494 5.16 11.50 -23.03
C ASP A 494 4.46 11.25 -21.69
N GLU A 495 4.39 9.99 -21.23
CA GLU A 495 3.80 9.65 -19.96
C GLU A 495 4.75 9.97 -18.80
N THR A 496 4.20 10.53 -17.74
CA THR A 496 4.95 10.82 -16.51
C THR A 496 4.19 10.29 -15.30
N ALA A 497 4.91 9.62 -14.41
CA ALA A 497 4.45 9.29 -13.08
C ALA A 497 5.42 9.93 -12.07
N GLY A 498 4.90 10.52 -11.04
CA GLY A 498 5.68 11.18 -10.01
C GLY A 498 5.33 10.65 -8.62
N PRO A 499 6.24 10.83 -7.64
CA PRO A 499 5.97 10.51 -6.26
C PRO A 499 4.86 11.42 -5.70
N PRO A 500 4.15 10.97 -4.65
CA PRO A 500 3.26 11.83 -3.91
C PRO A 500 4.03 12.98 -3.25
N LYS A 501 3.31 14.03 -2.85
CA LYS A 501 3.90 15.17 -2.13
C LYS A 501 4.61 14.69 -0.87
N ALA A 502 5.92 14.88 -0.80
CA ALA A 502 6.76 14.37 0.29
C ALA A 502 6.51 15.12 1.63
N VAL A 503 6.25 16.43 1.58
CA VAL A 503 5.91 17.23 2.75
C VAL A 503 4.39 17.41 2.81
N GLY A 504 3.79 16.83 3.84
CA GLY A 504 2.35 16.84 4.10
C GLY A 504 1.92 17.95 5.07
N ASP A 505 0.78 17.71 5.73
CA ASP A 505 0.19 18.63 6.68
C ASP A 505 0.93 18.63 8.03
N GLN A 506 0.56 19.58 8.91
CA GLN A 506 1.08 19.67 10.25
C GLN A 506 0.62 18.47 11.08
N ALA A 507 1.57 17.60 11.46
CA ALA A 507 1.30 16.41 12.27
C ALA A 507 1.30 16.72 13.78
N ILE A 508 2.23 17.58 14.23
CA ILE A 508 2.34 18.07 15.61
C ILE A 508 2.66 19.57 15.60
N HIS A 509 2.35 20.26 16.68
CA HIS A 509 2.60 21.69 16.79
C HIS A 509 4.09 22.03 16.61
N PRO A 510 4.47 23.11 15.90
CA PRO A 510 5.88 23.46 15.63
C PRO A 510 6.70 23.62 16.92
N THR A 511 6.11 24.19 17.98
CA THR A 511 6.76 24.33 19.27
C THR A 511 7.04 22.97 19.94
N ALA A 512 6.11 22.01 19.82
CA ALA A 512 6.34 20.66 20.32
C ALA A 512 7.49 19.99 19.57
N ALA A 513 7.53 20.08 18.23
CA ALA A 513 8.62 19.54 17.42
C ALA A 513 9.98 20.13 17.80
N ARG A 514 10.05 21.45 18.05
CA ARG A 514 11.28 22.12 18.50
C ARG A 514 11.75 21.63 19.88
N LEU A 515 10.83 21.49 20.85
CA LEU A 515 11.17 20.97 22.17
C LEU A 515 11.65 19.52 22.10
N ILE A 516 11.04 18.71 21.25
CA ILE A 516 11.54 17.33 20.99
C ILE A 516 12.95 17.38 20.41
N THR A 517 13.22 18.25 19.45
CA THR A 517 14.58 18.41 18.87
C THR A 517 15.59 18.77 19.96
N GLN A 518 15.25 19.68 20.89
CA GLN A 518 16.14 20.03 22.02
C GLN A 518 16.43 18.84 22.93
N ASN A 519 15.40 18.05 23.30
CA ASN A 519 15.59 16.83 24.09
C ASN A 519 16.46 15.81 23.35
N LEU A 520 16.28 15.67 22.05
CA LEU A 520 17.08 14.76 21.22
C LEU A 520 18.52 15.23 21.02
N VAL A 521 18.80 16.52 21.14
CA VAL A 521 20.19 17.04 21.16
C VAL A 521 20.92 16.57 22.42
N ASP A 522 20.27 16.59 23.59
CA ASP A 522 20.82 16.12 24.86
C ASP A 522 21.04 14.60 24.82
N ASP A 523 20.09 13.83 24.31
CA ASP A 523 20.19 12.37 24.14
C ASP A 523 21.35 11.99 23.19
N ALA A 524 21.48 12.69 22.05
CA ALA A 524 22.57 12.47 21.12
C ALA A 524 23.93 12.80 21.71
N ALA A 525 24.03 13.88 22.52
CA ALA A 525 25.25 14.28 23.20
C ALA A 525 25.77 13.20 24.17
N ALA A 526 24.86 12.48 24.81
CA ALA A 526 25.19 11.36 25.67
C ALA A 526 25.75 10.14 24.92
N THR A 527 25.32 9.95 23.65
CA THR A 527 25.58 8.72 22.89
C THR A 527 26.62 8.92 21.77
N THR A 528 26.54 10.02 20.97
CA THR A 528 27.33 10.16 19.72
C THR A 528 28.13 11.46 19.63
N ALA A 529 27.79 12.48 20.39
CA ALA A 529 28.15 13.88 20.11
C ALA A 529 29.67 14.17 20.11
N ARG A 530 30.49 13.24 20.51
CA ARG A 530 31.97 13.44 20.47
C ARG A 530 32.57 13.21 19.08
N ALA A 531 31.89 12.48 18.21
CA ALA A 531 32.41 12.13 16.89
C ALA A 531 31.94 13.08 15.75
N VAL A 532 30.74 13.66 15.86
CA VAL A 532 30.18 14.52 14.80
C VAL A 532 30.36 15.99 15.17
N LYS A 533 31.16 16.71 14.41
CA LYS A 533 31.42 18.16 14.60
C LYS A 533 30.28 19.05 14.10
N ARG A 534 29.03 18.66 14.36
CA ARG A 534 27.82 19.34 13.91
C ARG A 534 26.73 19.24 14.98
N PRO A 535 25.77 20.19 15.01
CA PRO A 535 24.57 20.03 15.82
C PRO A 535 23.85 18.75 15.44
N THR A 536 23.62 17.89 16.42
CA THR A 536 23.04 16.56 16.22
C THR A 536 21.93 16.35 17.23
N ALA A 537 20.79 15.85 16.76
CA ALA A 537 19.68 15.39 17.55
C ALA A 537 19.44 13.91 17.24
N GLY A 538 19.20 13.07 18.22
CA GLY A 538 18.98 11.64 17.95
C GLY A 538 18.69 10.81 19.18
N LYS A 539 18.20 9.61 18.97
CA LYS A 539 17.84 8.63 20.00
C LYS A 539 18.34 7.25 19.62
N GLY A 540 18.96 6.57 20.57
CA GLY A 540 19.27 5.14 20.45
C GLY A 540 18.27 4.29 21.21
N GLY A 541 18.09 3.04 20.78
CA GLY A 541 17.23 2.08 21.45
C GLY A 541 17.58 0.63 21.11
N VAL A 542 17.22 -0.28 22.00
CA VAL A 542 17.26 -1.72 21.77
C VAL A 542 15.84 -2.23 21.94
N SER A 543 15.43 -3.17 21.09
CA SER A 543 14.13 -3.82 21.25
C SER A 543 14.09 -4.63 22.56
N ASP A 544 12.91 -4.74 23.17
CA ASP A 544 12.70 -5.44 24.44
C ASP A 544 13.17 -6.90 24.36
N ASP A 545 12.94 -7.56 23.24
CA ASP A 545 13.36 -8.93 22.93
C ASP A 545 14.86 -9.04 22.53
N LYS A 546 15.62 -7.94 22.56
CA LYS A 546 17.05 -7.83 22.19
C LYS A 546 17.38 -8.32 20.77
N ARG A 547 16.42 -8.28 19.83
CA ARG A 547 16.60 -8.71 18.44
C ARG A 547 16.96 -7.57 17.50
N ALA A 548 16.78 -6.33 17.93
CA ALA A 548 17.14 -5.14 17.16
C ALA A 548 17.83 -4.08 18.02
N ALA A 549 18.80 -3.39 17.45
CA ALA A 549 19.42 -2.20 17.99
C ALA A 549 19.31 -1.07 16.97
N TRP A 550 18.91 0.11 17.43
CA TRP A 550 18.57 1.25 16.60
C TRP A 550 19.36 2.49 17.01
N PHE A 551 19.65 3.34 16.04
CA PHE A 551 19.93 4.75 16.25
C PHE A 551 19.28 5.56 15.14
N VAL A 552 18.45 6.53 15.51
CA VAL A 552 17.85 7.47 14.58
C VAL A 552 18.28 8.87 14.98
N GLY A 553 19.00 9.54 14.11
CA GLY A 553 19.52 10.85 14.38
C GLY A 553 19.49 11.77 13.17
N TYR A 554 19.59 13.06 13.43
CA TYR A 554 19.60 14.08 12.39
C TYR A 554 20.44 15.29 12.76
N THR A 555 20.97 15.91 11.72
CA THR A 555 21.45 17.29 11.68
C THR A 555 20.39 18.14 10.98
N PRO A 556 20.49 19.47 10.92
CA PRO A 556 19.59 20.26 10.08
C PRO A 556 19.60 19.86 8.60
N ASP A 557 20.68 19.23 8.11
CA ASP A 557 20.90 18.91 6.70
C ASP A 557 20.60 17.45 6.32
N LEU A 558 20.55 16.52 7.29
CA LEU A 558 20.48 15.10 7.01
C LEU A 558 19.82 14.34 8.17
N VAL A 559 18.85 13.50 7.89
CA VAL A 559 18.27 12.53 8.81
C VAL A 559 18.73 11.14 8.41
N THR A 560 19.20 10.35 9.37
CA THR A 560 19.59 8.97 9.09
C THR A 560 19.04 8.04 10.18
N ALA A 561 18.37 6.97 9.77
CA ALA A 561 17.97 5.86 10.62
C ALA A 561 18.82 4.64 10.29
N ILE A 562 19.49 4.08 11.28
CA ILE A 562 20.24 2.83 11.15
C ILE A 562 19.70 1.83 12.17
N ALA A 563 19.53 0.58 11.72
CA ALA A 563 19.18 -0.53 12.58
C ALA A 563 20.01 -1.76 12.29
N LEU A 564 20.38 -2.49 13.33
CA LEU A 564 20.98 -3.81 13.26
C LEU A 564 19.98 -4.83 13.79
N PHE A 565 19.86 -5.96 13.11
CA PHE A 565 18.88 -7.01 13.36
C PHE A 565 19.57 -8.37 13.55
N GLY A 566 19.10 -9.15 14.51
CA GLY A 566 19.50 -10.54 14.66
C GLY A 566 18.61 -11.45 13.81
N GLU A 567 19.22 -12.20 12.88
CA GLU A 567 18.51 -13.13 12.00
C GLU A 567 19.31 -14.40 11.75
N ASP A 568 18.66 -15.56 11.91
CA ASP A 568 19.19 -16.84 11.45
C ASP A 568 19.08 -16.89 9.91
N ALA A 569 20.22 -16.88 9.23
CA ALA A 569 20.29 -16.78 7.77
C ALA A 569 19.63 -17.98 7.06
N GLU A 570 19.65 -19.19 7.65
CA GLU A 570 19.07 -20.40 7.05
C GLU A 570 17.55 -20.45 7.25
N LYS A 571 17.10 -20.17 8.48
CA LYS A 571 15.68 -20.28 8.86
C LYS A 571 14.91 -18.98 8.67
N ARG A 572 15.59 -17.88 8.36
CA ARG A 572 15.03 -16.52 8.28
C ARG A 572 14.17 -16.16 9.48
N LYS A 573 14.62 -16.58 10.65
CA LYS A 573 13.95 -16.36 11.92
C LYS A 573 14.69 -15.29 12.72
N GLN A 574 13.95 -14.40 13.32
CA GLN A 574 14.52 -13.42 14.27
C GLN A 574 15.15 -14.12 15.46
N ILE A 575 16.37 -13.73 15.79
CA ILE A 575 17.14 -14.20 16.95
C ILE A 575 17.70 -13.00 17.72
N PRO A 576 18.04 -13.16 19.01
CA PRO A 576 18.69 -12.10 19.76
C PRO A 576 19.99 -11.66 19.12
N LEU A 577 20.20 -10.35 19.10
CA LEU A 577 21.41 -9.71 18.61
C LEU A 577 22.55 -9.97 19.61
N ARG A 578 23.64 -10.53 19.15
CA ARG A 578 24.84 -10.72 19.95
C ARG A 578 25.86 -9.64 19.60
N ASN A 579 26.49 -9.04 20.64
CA ASN A 579 27.57 -8.06 20.47
C ASN A 579 27.22 -6.79 19.65
N ALA A 580 25.94 -6.41 19.57
CA ALA A 580 25.52 -5.17 18.94
C ALA A 580 24.53 -4.43 19.86
N GLY A 581 25.00 -3.39 20.50
CA GLY A 581 24.21 -2.45 21.30
C GLY A 581 24.03 -1.11 20.58
N VAL A 582 23.32 -0.19 21.24
CA VAL A 582 23.08 1.18 20.75
C VAL A 582 24.38 1.87 20.33
N GLN A 583 25.45 1.74 21.10
CA GLN A 583 26.73 2.40 20.81
C GLN A 583 27.26 2.06 19.41
N ARG A 584 27.24 0.78 19.03
CA ARG A 584 27.72 0.35 17.71
C ARG A 584 26.91 0.98 16.58
N VAL A 585 25.59 1.07 16.74
CA VAL A 585 24.71 1.68 15.73
C VAL A 585 24.95 3.20 15.68
N ALA A 586 25.15 3.83 16.84
CA ALA A 586 25.46 5.24 16.94
C ALA A 586 26.83 5.59 16.30
N ASP A 587 27.82 4.71 16.45
CA ASP A 587 29.14 4.88 15.80
C ASP A 587 29.03 4.81 14.28
N LEU A 588 28.24 3.84 13.75
CA LEU A 588 27.95 3.75 12.33
C LEU A 588 27.22 4.99 11.80
N TRP A 589 26.26 5.49 12.55
CA TRP A 589 25.54 6.70 12.23
C TRP A 589 26.47 7.91 12.15
N SER A 590 27.35 8.05 13.13
CA SER A 590 28.33 9.14 13.21
C SER A 590 29.31 9.11 12.05
N GLU A 591 29.90 7.93 11.78
CA GLU A 591 30.84 7.72 10.68
C GLU A 591 30.20 8.05 9.32
N TYR A 592 28.98 7.54 9.08
CA TYR A 592 28.25 7.84 7.86
C TYR A 592 27.94 9.33 7.74
N THR A 593 27.43 9.97 8.79
CA THR A 593 27.06 11.39 8.78
C THR A 593 28.25 12.28 8.46
N GLU A 594 29.43 11.98 9.03
CA GLU A 594 30.67 12.71 8.71
C GLU A 594 31.08 12.55 7.22
N LYS A 595 30.97 11.32 6.69
CA LYS A 595 31.27 11.06 5.27
C LYS A 595 30.24 11.73 4.34
N ALA A 596 28.97 11.63 4.64
CA ALA A 596 27.87 12.13 3.81
C ALA A 596 27.80 13.65 3.74
N LEU A 597 28.25 14.34 4.80
CA LEU A 597 28.25 15.80 4.91
C LEU A 597 29.66 16.42 4.77
N ARG A 598 30.61 15.65 4.25
CA ARG A 598 31.96 16.16 3.99
C ARG A 598 31.91 17.33 3.00
N GLY A 599 32.49 18.48 3.37
CA GLY A 599 32.50 19.68 2.54
C GLY A 599 31.21 20.52 2.57
N VAL A 600 30.16 20.05 3.26
CA VAL A 600 28.94 20.83 3.50
C VAL A 600 29.13 21.71 4.73
N PRO A 601 28.89 23.01 4.70
CA PRO A 601 28.95 23.87 5.91
C PRO A 601 27.98 23.36 6.99
N ALA A 602 28.37 23.50 8.26
CA ALA A 602 27.47 23.12 9.35
C ALA A 602 26.35 24.15 9.52
N THR A 603 25.12 23.69 9.52
CA THR A 603 23.93 24.48 9.87
C THR A 603 23.51 24.19 11.30
N TRP A 604 22.71 25.07 11.90
CA TRP A 604 22.28 24.98 13.29
C TRP A 604 20.76 24.80 13.35
N PHE A 605 20.30 24.04 14.34
CA PHE A 605 18.87 23.95 14.62
C PHE A 605 18.32 25.33 15.00
N ASP A 606 17.13 25.65 14.51
CA ASP A 606 16.39 26.84 14.95
C ASP A 606 16.04 26.70 16.43
N ARG A 607 16.66 27.51 17.27
CA ARG A 607 16.39 27.52 18.71
C ARG A 607 15.16 28.31 19.08
N GLY A 608 14.57 29.07 18.12
CA GLY A 608 13.44 29.95 18.38
C GLY A 608 13.74 31.03 19.44
N PRO A 609 12.79 31.84 19.82
CA PRO A 609 12.94 32.77 20.92
C PRO A 609 13.16 31.97 22.23
N GLY A 610 14.14 32.41 23.05
CA GLY A 610 14.53 31.72 24.29
C GLY A 610 13.37 31.52 25.27
N PRO A 611 13.55 30.69 26.33
CA PRO A 611 12.51 30.41 27.31
C PRO A 611 12.19 31.66 28.15
N GLY A 612 11.39 32.54 27.67
CA GLY A 612 10.99 33.83 28.26
C GLY A 612 10.18 34.70 27.30
N THR A 613 10.18 34.36 26.02
CA THR A 613 9.42 35.08 24.97
C THR A 613 8.38 34.17 24.33
N LEU A 614 7.48 33.59 25.13
CA LEU A 614 6.24 33.03 24.59
C LEU A 614 5.41 34.23 24.10
N PRO A 615 4.91 34.24 22.84
CA PRO A 615 3.96 35.26 22.43
C PRO A 615 2.76 35.16 23.36
N VAL A 616 2.49 36.24 24.07
CA VAL A 616 1.22 36.40 24.82
C VAL A 616 0.11 36.30 23.77
N PRO A 617 -0.91 35.46 23.96
CA PRO A 617 -2.05 35.43 23.05
C PRO A 617 -2.62 36.85 22.91
N ASP A 618 -2.93 37.27 21.71
CA ASP A 618 -3.40 38.63 21.30
C ASP A 618 -4.69 39.08 22.02
N GLN A 619 -5.25 38.31 22.93
CA GLN A 619 -6.48 38.61 23.69
C GLN A 619 -6.26 39.31 25.03
N MET A 620 -5.03 39.71 25.38
CA MET A 620 -4.75 40.44 26.64
C MET A 620 -4.15 41.83 26.47
N VAL A 621 -4.36 42.49 25.36
CA VAL A 621 -4.09 43.92 25.26
C VAL A 621 -5.39 44.64 25.58
N PRO A 622 -5.55 45.30 26.75
CA PRO A 622 -6.72 46.15 26.98
C PRO A 622 -6.63 47.32 25.99
N GLU A 623 -7.71 47.54 25.23
CA GLU A 623 -7.91 48.77 24.43
C GLU A 623 -7.62 49.96 25.32
N ARG A 624 -6.58 50.71 24.99
CA ARG A 624 -6.43 52.05 25.54
C ARG A 624 -7.58 52.91 25.01
N SER A 625 -8.52 53.19 25.88
CA SER A 625 -9.53 54.18 25.65
C SER A 625 -8.89 55.51 25.22
N ALA A 626 -9.23 55.96 24.04
CA ALA A 626 -8.91 57.31 23.56
C ALA A 626 -9.51 58.32 24.56
N GLY A 627 -8.65 58.95 25.35
CA GLY A 627 -8.99 60.06 26.22
C GLY A 627 -9.31 61.30 25.41
N SER A 628 -10.48 61.82 25.62
CA SER A 628 -11.04 63.07 25.17
C SER A 628 -10.09 64.25 25.40
N GLU A 629 -9.71 64.96 24.37
CA GLU A 629 -9.35 66.40 24.46
C GLU A 629 -10.62 67.23 24.76
N VAL A 630 -10.53 68.08 25.75
CA VAL A 630 -11.43 69.23 25.98
C VAL A 630 -10.60 70.30 26.73
N PRO A 631 -10.86 71.60 26.54
CA PRO A 631 -10.15 72.54 25.64
C PRO A 631 -9.09 73.33 26.36
#